data_e86287d5ba5be82a53c300bbe26cf4d0
#
_entry.id   e86287d5ba5be82a53c300bbe26cf4d0
#
_cell.length_a   1.000
_cell.length_b   1.000
_cell.length_c   1.000
_cell.angle_alpha   90.00
_cell.angle_beta   90.00
_cell.angle_gamma   90.00
#
_symmetry.space_group_name_H-M   'P 1'
#
loop_
_entity.id
_entity.type
_entity.pdbx_description
1 polymer ?
#
loop_
_entity_poly.entity_id
_entity_poly.type
_entity_poly.pdbx_seq_one_letter_code
_entity_poly.pdbx_strand_id
1 'polypeptide(L)'
;MKKENGQALVEFVIILPIALLLIFCVVDFGRVISLKNDLEGVASNVVTLYENGSTLEEINSIVNKDDNDIKLGVTTNDNYVTVNVSKQIEPITPGLSYIRKDVFNVSTSRVIRND
;
A
#
# COMPACT_ATOMS: atom_id res chain seq x y z
N MET A 1 -20.58 -9.05 -45.30
CA MET A 1 -19.18 -8.85 -44.93
C MET A 1 -18.94 -7.50 -44.28
N LYS A 2 -19.43 -6.41 -44.84
CA LYS A 2 -19.25 -5.10 -44.20
C LYS A 2 -19.92 -5.02 -42.83
N LYS A 3 -21.05 -5.73 -42.62
CA LYS A 3 -21.75 -5.77 -41.35
C LYS A 3 -20.93 -6.48 -40.28
N GLU A 4 -20.24 -7.56 -40.66
CA GLU A 4 -19.40 -8.31 -39.74
C GLU A 4 -18.17 -7.49 -39.28
N ASN A 5 -17.54 -6.77 -40.20
CA ASN A 5 -16.42 -5.90 -39.89
C ASN A 5 -16.85 -4.73 -38.98
N GLY A 6 -18.03 -4.12 -39.28
CA GLY A 6 -18.57 -3.05 -38.46
C GLY A 6 -18.95 -3.55 -37.07
N GLN A 7 -19.51 -4.74 -36.97
CA GLN A 7 -19.90 -5.34 -35.70
C GLN A 7 -18.67 -5.68 -34.87
N ALA A 8 -17.63 -6.23 -35.50
CA ALA A 8 -16.38 -6.52 -34.80
C ALA A 8 -15.71 -5.26 -34.26
N LEU A 9 -15.75 -4.15 -35.02
CA LEU A 9 -15.22 -2.88 -34.56
C LEU A 9 -16.02 -2.32 -33.38
N VAL A 10 -17.34 -2.46 -33.40
CA VAL A 10 -18.21 -2.01 -32.33
C VAL A 10 -17.92 -2.85 -31.06
N GLU A 11 -17.79 -4.16 -31.19
CA GLU A 11 -17.47 -5.05 -30.09
C GLU A 11 -16.10 -4.68 -29.50
N PHE A 12 -15.11 -4.44 -30.36
CA PHE A 12 -13.78 -4.03 -29.92
C PHE A 12 -13.81 -2.71 -29.16
N VAL A 13 -14.57 -1.73 -29.65
CA VAL A 13 -14.70 -0.42 -29.00
C VAL A 13 -15.36 -0.54 -27.64
N ILE A 14 -16.30 -1.48 -27.48
CA ILE A 14 -16.96 -1.72 -26.20
C ILE A 14 -16.01 -2.43 -25.23
N ILE A 15 -15.24 -3.41 -25.72
CA ILE A 15 -14.34 -4.21 -24.91
C ILE A 15 -13.12 -3.41 -24.47
N LEU A 16 -12.64 -2.49 -25.32
CA LEU A 16 -11.43 -1.72 -25.06
C LEU A 16 -11.43 -0.99 -23.71
N PRO A 17 -12.46 -0.18 -23.37
CA PRO A 17 -12.47 0.47 -22.05
C PRO A 17 -12.55 -0.51 -20.90
N ILE A 18 -13.24 -1.65 -21.07
CA ILE A 18 -13.30 -2.69 -20.03
C ILE A 18 -11.92 -3.29 -19.82
N ALA A 19 -11.21 -3.61 -20.91
CA ALA A 19 -9.86 -4.15 -20.84
C ALA A 19 -8.90 -3.17 -20.17
N LEU A 20 -9.01 -1.88 -20.48
CA LEU A 20 -8.19 -0.84 -19.84
C LEU A 20 -8.45 -0.75 -18.34
N LEU A 21 -9.72 -0.83 -17.93
CA LEU A 21 -10.06 -0.84 -16.50
C LEU A 21 -9.46 -2.03 -15.80
N LEU A 22 -9.51 -3.21 -16.42
CA LEU A 22 -8.91 -4.42 -15.84
C LEU A 22 -7.40 -4.25 -15.68
N ILE A 23 -6.73 -3.69 -16.67
CA ILE A 23 -5.28 -3.44 -16.60
C ILE A 23 -4.96 -2.47 -15.46
N PHE A 24 -5.73 -1.38 -15.33
CA PHE A 24 -5.53 -0.42 -14.25
C PHE A 24 -5.74 -1.07 -12.90
N CYS A 25 -6.74 -1.95 -12.75
CA CYS A 25 -6.97 -2.68 -11.51
C CYS A 25 -5.78 -3.58 -11.16
N VAL A 26 -5.24 -4.30 -12.13
CA VAL A 26 -4.06 -5.15 -11.90
C VAL A 26 -2.87 -4.32 -11.43
N VAL A 27 -2.63 -3.17 -12.06
CA VAL A 27 -1.55 -2.27 -11.66
C VAL A 27 -1.78 -1.75 -10.24
N ASP A 28 -3.00 -1.35 -9.90
CA ASP A 28 -3.31 -0.86 -8.56
C ASP A 28 -3.09 -1.92 -7.50
N PHE A 29 -3.52 -3.16 -7.75
CA PHE A 29 -3.26 -4.27 -6.82
C PHE A 29 -1.76 -4.53 -6.67
N GLY A 30 -1.01 -4.49 -7.77
CA GLY A 30 0.43 -4.64 -7.74
C GLY A 30 1.11 -3.57 -6.90
N ARG A 31 0.63 -2.33 -7.00
CA ARG A 31 1.13 -1.22 -6.19
C ARG A 31 0.86 -1.45 -4.69
N VAL A 32 -0.33 -1.92 -4.34
CA VAL A 32 -0.68 -2.23 -2.96
C VAL A 32 0.23 -3.32 -2.40
N ILE A 33 0.43 -4.39 -3.15
CA ILE A 33 1.30 -5.50 -2.72
C ILE A 33 2.75 -5.02 -2.55
N SER A 34 3.24 -4.25 -3.51
CA SER A 34 4.60 -3.70 -3.45
C SER A 34 4.77 -2.78 -2.25
N LEU A 35 3.78 -1.92 -2.00
CA LEU A 35 3.81 -1.01 -0.86
C LEU A 35 3.79 -1.80 0.45
N LYS A 36 2.99 -2.86 0.54
CA LYS A 36 2.96 -3.70 1.72
C LYS A 36 4.32 -4.32 2.01
N ASN A 37 5.01 -4.80 0.97
CA ASN A 37 6.35 -5.34 1.11
C ASN A 37 7.34 -4.27 1.60
N ASP A 38 7.24 -3.06 1.04
CA ASP A 38 8.09 -1.93 1.46
C ASP A 38 7.84 -1.58 2.93
N LEU A 39 6.58 -1.55 3.34
CA LEU A 39 6.21 -1.24 4.73
C LEU A 39 6.70 -2.33 5.68
N GLU A 40 6.66 -3.59 5.27
CA GLU A 40 7.23 -4.68 6.08
C GLU A 40 8.73 -4.49 6.29
N GLY A 41 9.43 -4.06 5.24
CA GLY A 41 10.85 -3.73 5.36
C GLY A 41 11.10 -2.58 6.32
N VAL A 42 10.29 -1.52 6.23
CA VAL A 42 10.38 -0.38 7.14
C VAL A 42 10.10 -0.82 8.57
N ALA A 43 9.06 -1.63 8.79
CA ALA A 43 8.72 -2.13 10.12
C ALA A 43 9.85 -2.96 10.71
N SER A 44 10.49 -3.81 9.91
CA SER A 44 11.64 -4.60 10.35
C SER A 44 12.81 -3.71 10.74
N ASN A 45 13.09 -2.64 9.98
CA ASN A 45 14.13 -1.69 10.30
C ASN A 45 13.84 -0.95 11.60
N VAL A 46 12.58 -0.56 11.81
CA VAL A 46 12.14 0.11 13.04
C VAL A 46 12.33 -0.82 14.24
N VAL A 47 11.98 -2.09 14.10
CA VAL A 47 12.15 -3.09 15.15
C VAL A 47 13.65 -3.20 15.50
N THR A 48 14.52 -3.29 14.51
CA THR A 48 15.97 -3.37 14.73
C THR A 48 16.49 -2.12 15.44
N LEU A 49 16.07 -0.94 15.02
CA LEU A 49 16.47 0.31 15.64
C LEU A 49 16.00 0.38 17.09
N TYR A 50 14.78 -0.05 17.35
CA TYR A 50 14.23 -0.06 18.69
C TYR A 50 15.02 -1.01 19.62
N GLU A 51 15.33 -2.20 19.11
CA GLU A 51 16.12 -3.18 19.86
C GLU A 51 17.54 -2.69 20.16
N ASN A 52 18.09 -1.85 19.27
CA ASN A 52 19.42 -1.25 19.48
C ASN A 52 19.40 -0.05 20.42
N GLY A 53 18.24 0.31 20.95
CA GLY A 53 18.11 1.39 21.93
C GLY A 53 17.84 2.77 21.34
N SER A 54 17.50 2.85 20.07
CA SER A 54 17.16 4.13 19.46
C SER A 54 15.86 4.70 20.03
N THR A 55 15.80 6.02 20.15
CA THR A 55 14.58 6.69 20.64
C THR A 55 13.53 6.75 19.53
N LEU A 56 12.26 6.92 19.93
CA LEU A 56 11.17 7.06 18.97
C LEU A 56 11.38 8.27 18.05
N GLU A 57 11.93 9.36 18.57
CA GLU A 57 12.21 10.55 17.76
C GLU A 57 13.24 10.25 16.69
N GLU A 58 14.29 9.52 17.03
CA GLU A 58 15.32 9.12 16.07
C GLU A 58 14.74 8.21 14.99
N ILE A 59 13.91 7.24 15.40
CA ILE A 59 13.25 6.32 14.48
C ILE A 59 12.32 7.08 13.53
N ASN A 60 11.51 7.98 14.05
CA ASN A 60 10.62 8.81 13.24
C ASN A 60 11.40 9.67 12.24
N SER A 61 12.52 10.23 12.64
CA SER A 61 13.36 11.02 11.76
C SER A 61 13.87 10.19 10.59
N ILE A 62 14.32 8.97 10.87
CA ILE A 62 14.85 8.07 9.84
C ILE A 62 13.74 7.65 8.87
N VAL A 63 12.59 7.26 9.40
CA VAL A 63 11.44 6.83 8.58
C VAL A 63 10.92 7.98 7.73
N ASN A 64 10.75 9.16 8.30
CA ASN A 64 10.25 10.33 7.59
C ASN A 64 11.25 10.87 6.57
N LYS A 65 12.52 10.63 6.79
CA LYS A 65 13.56 11.05 5.85
C LYS A 65 13.45 10.27 4.54
N ASP A 66 13.10 8.99 4.63
CA ASP A 66 12.93 8.15 3.45
C ASP A 66 11.59 8.43 2.77
N ASP A 67 10.52 8.58 3.54
CA ASP A 67 9.18 8.83 3.00
C ASP A 67 8.32 9.53 4.06
N ASN A 68 7.96 10.78 3.77
CA ASN A 68 7.15 11.60 4.68
C ASN A 68 5.71 11.12 4.80
N ASP A 69 5.24 10.31 3.84
CA ASP A 69 3.86 9.84 3.82
C ASP A 69 3.64 8.61 4.70
N ILE A 70 4.71 8.00 5.18
CA ILE A 70 4.62 6.83 6.06
C ILE A 70 4.26 7.29 7.47
N LYS A 71 3.21 6.70 8.02
CA LYS A 71 2.77 6.94 9.38
C LYS A 71 3.29 5.83 10.29
N LEU A 72 3.98 6.22 11.34
CA LEU A 72 4.53 5.29 12.31
C LEU A 72 3.76 5.41 13.61
N GLY A 73 3.30 4.27 14.13
CA GLY A 73 2.65 4.19 15.42
C GLY A 73 3.33 3.14 16.28
N VAL A 74 3.61 3.47 17.54
CA VAL A 74 4.18 2.52 18.48
C VAL A 74 3.26 2.45 19.70
N THR A 75 2.80 1.23 19.99
CA THR A 75 1.95 0.97 21.14
C THR A 75 2.67 0.04 22.09
N THR A 76 2.75 0.41 23.36
CA THR A 76 3.40 -0.39 24.38
C THR A 76 2.35 -1.03 25.28
N ASN A 77 2.39 -2.34 25.36
CA ASN A 77 1.62 -3.12 26.31
C ASN A 77 2.58 -3.73 27.34
N ASP A 78 2.04 -4.35 28.39
CA ASP A 78 2.83 -4.81 29.54
C ASP A 78 4.18 -5.46 29.19
N ASN A 79 4.16 -6.43 28.28
CA ASN A 79 5.36 -7.15 27.89
C ASN A 79 5.65 -7.06 26.39
N TYR A 80 4.82 -6.30 25.65
CA TYR A 80 4.92 -6.25 24.19
C TYR A 80 4.92 -4.83 23.69
N VAL A 81 5.71 -4.61 22.65
CA VAL A 81 5.70 -3.35 21.92
C VAL A 81 5.23 -3.65 20.50
N THR A 82 4.16 -2.98 20.07
CA THR A 82 3.62 -3.14 18.73
C THR A 82 4.02 -1.95 17.88
N VAL A 83 4.68 -2.22 16.76
CA VAL A 83 5.08 -1.21 15.79
C VAL A 83 4.14 -1.30 14.61
N ASN A 84 3.43 -0.21 14.33
CA ASN A 84 2.54 -0.09 13.18
C ASN A 84 3.12 0.90 12.18
N VAL A 85 3.19 0.48 10.92
CA VAL A 85 3.64 1.34 9.83
C VAL A 85 2.53 1.33 8.79
N SER A 86 2.10 2.49 8.36
CA SER A 86 1.02 2.60 7.39
C SER A 86 1.29 3.70 6.38
N LYS A 87 0.74 3.52 5.19
CA LYS A 87 0.79 4.51 4.12
C LYS A 87 -0.46 4.38 3.26
N GLN A 88 -0.98 5.52 2.84
CA GLN A 88 -2.13 5.57 1.94
C GLN A 88 -1.66 5.93 0.55
N ILE A 89 -2.16 5.20 -0.45
CA ILE A 89 -1.90 5.50 -1.86
C ILE A 89 -3.22 5.75 -2.57
N GLU A 90 -3.17 6.54 -3.64
CA GLU A 90 -4.35 6.80 -4.45
C GLU A 90 -4.39 5.81 -5.61
N PRO A 91 -5.58 5.25 -5.93
CA PRO A 91 -5.70 4.35 -7.07
C PRO A 91 -5.65 5.14 -8.38
N ILE A 92 -5.09 4.52 -9.41
CA ILE A 92 -5.12 5.09 -10.76
C ILE A 92 -6.38 4.69 -11.51
N THR A 93 -7.06 3.62 -11.08
CA THR A 93 -8.30 3.17 -11.72
C THR A 93 -9.42 4.17 -11.41
N PRO A 94 -10.10 4.71 -12.45
CA PRO A 94 -11.19 5.64 -12.21
C PRO A 94 -12.33 5.00 -11.39
N GLY A 95 -12.81 5.72 -10.40
CA GLY A 95 -13.94 5.29 -9.59
C GLY A 95 -13.61 4.41 -8.39
N LEU A 96 -12.42 3.81 -8.33
CA LEU A 96 -12.06 2.95 -7.20
C LEU A 96 -11.97 3.74 -5.89
N SER A 97 -11.57 5.00 -5.96
CA SER A 97 -11.47 5.85 -4.78
C SER A 97 -12.84 6.10 -4.13
N TYR A 98 -13.92 5.96 -4.88
CA TYR A 98 -15.29 6.10 -4.36
C TYR A 98 -15.86 4.81 -3.81
N ILE A 99 -15.30 3.65 -4.20
CA ILE A 99 -15.84 2.34 -3.83
C ILE A 99 -15.24 1.86 -2.52
N ARG A 100 -13.91 1.86 -2.40
CA ARG A 100 -13.24 1.40 -1.17
C ARG A 100 -11.93 2.15 -0.96
N LYS A 101 -11.95 3.14 -0.09
CA LYS A 101 -10.74 3.84 0.31
C LYS A 101 -9.82 2.99 1.16
N ASP A 102 -10.39 2.02 1.89
CA ASP A 102 -9.64 1.19 2.84
C ASP A 102 -8.62 0.28 2.15
N VAL A 103 -8.90 -0.16 0.92
CA VAL A 103 -7.99 -1.06 0.19
C VAL A 103 -6.64 -0.40 -0.08
N PHE A 104 -6.63 0.93 -0.24
CA PHE A 104 -5.42 1.68 -0.58
C PHE A 104 -4.75 2.29 0.64
N ASN A 105 -5.23 1.95 1.83
CA ASN A 105 -4.57 2.28 3.08
C ASN A 105 -3.83 1.03 3.57
N VAL A 106 -2.55 0.94 3.21
CA VAL A 106 -1.74 -0.24 3.47
C VAL A 106 -1.04 -0.08 4.81
N SER A 107 -1.14 -1.09 5.65
CA SER A 107 -0.50 -1.07 6.96
C SER A 107 0.11 -2.44 7.27
N THR A 108 1.14 -2.42 8.08
CA THR A 108 1.74 -3.62 8.62
C THR A 108 2.11 -3.38 10.07
N SER A 109 2.12 -4.44 10.86
CA SER A 109 2.48 -4.34 12.26
C SER A 109 3.46 -5.45 12.65
N ARG A 110 4.34 -5.12 13.57
CA ARG A 110 5.29 -6.05 14.16
C ARG A 110 5.19 -5.96 15.66
N VAL A 111 5.23 -7.10 16.32
CA VAL A 111 5.16 -7.17 17.77
C VAL A 111 6.52 -7.62 18.28
N ILE A 112 7.07 -6.82 19.19
CA ILE A 112 8.35 -7.12 19.85
C ILE A 112 8.07 -7.43 21.31
N ARG A 113 8.71 -8.46 21.81
CA ARG A 113 8.62 -8.76 23.22
C ARG A 113 9.57 -7.85 24.00
N ASN A 114 9.01 -7.15 24.96
CA ASN A 114 9.77 -6.18 25.77
C ASN A 114 10.05 -6.80 27.14
N ASP A 115 11.09 -7.60 27.19
CA ASP A 115 11.53 -8.22 28.47
C ASP A 115 12.58 -7.39 29.18
#